data_f635a463bb55c5049a7d05ffeba79452
#
_entry.id   f635a463bb55c5049a7d05ffeba79452
#
_cell.length_a   1.000
_cell.length_b   1.000
_cell.length_c   1.000
_cell.angle_alpha   90.00
_cell.angle_beta   90.00
_cell.angle_gamma   90.00
#
_symmetry.space_group_name_H-M   'P 1'
#
loop_
_entity.id
_entity.type
_entity.pdbx_description
1 polymer ?
#
loop_
_entity_poly.entity_id
_entity_poly.type
_entity_poly.pdbx_seq_one_letter_code
_entity_poly.pdbx_strand_id
1 'polypeptide(L)'
;MDYFEIITLKDGLKCCIRNGVERDAQAALDHFLLTHGQTNYLLTYPDEPGFSIPQECQYLKEKRNSKREIEIVAIIDRKIAGMAGINTVGSTEKTRHRAEFGISIDKKYWGLGLGWKMTKVCIACARAANYQQLEL
;
A
#
# COMPACT_ATOMS: atom_id res chain seq x y z
N MET A 1 -3.40 -9.77 -8.11
CA MET A 1 -4.40 -8.81 -8.62
C MET A 1 -3.69 -7.68 -9.34
N ASP A 2 -4.19 -7.27 -10.49
CA ASP A 2 -3.57 -6.21 -11.28
C ASP A 2 -4.35 -4.92 -11.15
N TYR A 3 -3.64 -3.81 -10.96
CA TYR A 3 -4.26 -2.50 -10.90
C TYR A 3 -3.38 -1.45 -11.56
N PHE A 4 -3.99 -0.58 -12.35
CA PHE A 4 -3.33 0.58 -12.95
C PHE A 4 -4.37 1.64 -13.26
N GLU A 5 -4.16 2.86 -12.77
CA GLU A 5 -5.02 4.00 -13.07
C GLU A 5 -4.24 5.31 -12.93
N ILE A 6 -4.47 6.24 -13.84
CA ILE A 6 -3.94 7.59 -13.73
C ILE A 6 -5.08 8.50 -13.30
N ILE A 7 -4.90 9.20 -12.19
CA ILE A 7 -5.90 10.11 -11.62
C ILE A 7 -5.36 11.54 -11.55
N THR A 8 -6.25 12.48 -11.40
CA THR A 8 -5.91 13.89 -11.14
C THR A 8 -6.35 14.22 -9.71
N LEU A 9 -5.40 14.68 -8.89
CA LEU A 9 -5.68 15.08 -7.52
C LEU A 9 -6.34 16.46 -7.47
N LYS A 10 -6.83 16.86 -6.29
CA LYS A 10 -7.56 18.12 -6.10
C LYS A 10 -6.76 19.36 -6.51
N ASP A 11 -5.43 19.31 -6.39
CA ASP A 11 -4.53 20.41 -6.77
C ASP A 11 -4.11 20.36 -8.24
N GLY A 12 -4.65 19.41 -9.02
CA GLY A 12 -4.35 19.25 -10.44
C GLY A 12 -3.15 18.35 -10.73
N LEU A 13 -2.44 17.85 -9.71
CA LEU A 13 -1.33 16.91 -9.92
C LEU A 13 -1.82 15.59 -10.49
N LYS A 14 -1.08 15.05 -11.45
CA LYS A 14 -1.31 13.71 -11.98
C LYS A 14 -0.66 12.68 -11.07
N CYS A 15 -1.38 11.60 -10.81
CA CYS A 15 -0.92 10.52 -9.97
C CYS A 15 -1.21 9.20 -10.65
N CYS A 16 -0.20 8.32 -10.73
CA CYS A 16 -0.37 6.96 -11.20
C CYS A 16 -0.50 6.04 -9.99
N ILE A 17 -1.59 5.29 -9.92
CA ILE A 17 -1.78 4.26 -8.90
C ILE A 17 -1.64 2.92 -9.61
N ARG A 18 -0.71 2.09 -9.15
CA ARG A 18 -0.43 0.79 -9.74
C ARG A 18 0.06 -0.20 -8.70
N ASN A 19 0.14 -1.47 -9.08
CA ASN A 19 0.81 -2.45 -8.23
C ASN A 19 2.25 -2.00 -7.96
N GLY A 20 2.68 -2.19 -6.71
CA GLY A 20 4.09 -2.17 -6.39
C GLY A 20 4.77 -3.40 -6.99
N VAL A 21 5.95 -3.22 -7.54
CA VAL A 21 6.73 -4.30 -8.14
C VAL A 21 8.15 -4.30 -7.56
N GLU A 22 8.92 -5.34 -7.90
CA GLU A 22 10.24 -5.56 -7.30
C GLU A 22 11.18 -4.36 -7.42
N ARG A 23 11.18 -3.66 -8.56
CA ARG A 23 12.00 -2.47 -8.76
C ARG A 23 11.63 -1.30 -7.84
N ASP A 24 10.47 -1.34 -7.21
CA ASP A 24 10.03 -0.31 -6.28
C ASP A 24 10.57 -0.51 -4.87
N ALA A 25 11.31 -1.58 -4.60
CA ALA A 25 11.70 -1.97 -3.24
C ALA A 25 12.44 -0.86 -2.49
N GLN A 26 13.45 -0.24 -3.11
CA GLN A 26 14.20 0.83 -2.45
C GLN A 26 13.31 2.04 -2.17
N ALA A 27 12.51 2.47 -3.15
CA ALA A 27 11.60 3.59 -3.00
C ALA A 27 10.53 3.31 -1.94
N ALA A 28 10.06 2.07 -1.86
CA ALA A 28 9.08 1.65 -0.85
C ALA A 28 9.67 1.73 0.56
N LEU A 29 10.90 1.27 0.74
CA LEU A 29 11.59 1.36 2.04
C LEU A 29 11.85 2.81 2.43
N ASP A 30 12.25 3.66 1.48
CA ASP A 30 12.45 5.08 1.71
C ASP A 30 11.14 5.76 2.12
N HIS A 31 10.05 5.41 1.47
CA HIS A 31 8.71 5.91 1.81
C HIS A 31 8.30 5.48 3.22
N PHE A 32 8.55 4.24 3.57
CA PHE A 32 8.26 3.72 4.92
C PHE A 32 8.99 4.54 5.99
N LEU A 33 10.29 4.79 5.82
CA LEU A 33 11.07 5.58 6.75
C LEU A 33 10.57 7.03 6.84
N LEU A 34 10.25 7.62 5.69
CA LEU A 34 9.72 8.98 5.63
C LEU A 34 8.39 9.10 6.39
N THR A 35 7.45 8.22 6.12
CA THR A 35 6.11 8.30 6.72
C THR A 35 6.13 7.98 8.21
N HIS A 36 7.00 7.07 8.66
CA HIS A 36 7.19 6.80 10.08
C HIS A 36 7.76 8.00 10.83
N GLY A 37 8.58 8.81 10.17
CA GLY A 37 9.07 10.06 10.75
C GLY A 37 8.05 11.19 10.75
N GLN A 38 7.01 11.10 9.94
CA GLN A 38 5.99 12.15 9.80
C GLN A 38 4.80 11.99 10.74
N THR A 39 4.65 10.83 11.37
CA THR A 39 3.50 10.57 12.25
C THR A 39 3.91 9.75 13.46
N ASN A 40 3.39 10.14 14.62
CA ASN A 40 3.60 9.43 15.88
C ASN A 40 2.61 8.26 16.07
N TYR A 41 1.71 8.05 15.13
CA TYR A 41 0.69 7.00 15.23
C TYR A 41 1.19 5.65 14.71
N LEU A 42 2.31 5.63 14.00
CA LEU A 42 2.89 4.39 13.53
C LEU A 42 3.65 3.72 14.67
N LEU A 43 3.37 2.44 14.90
CA LEU A 43 3.90 1.70 16.04
C LEU A 43 5.35 1.24 15.83
N THR A 44 5.84 1.27 14.59
CA THR A 44 7.21 0.88 14.26
C THR A 44 8.13 2.10 14.36
N TYR A 45 9.23 1.94 15.05
CA TYR A 45 10.22 3.01 15.21
C TYR A 45 11.22 2.99 14.05
N PRO A 46 11.79 4.14 13.65
CA PRO A 46 12.74 4.19 12.53
C PRO A 46 13.98 3.31 12.71
N ASP A 47 14.37 3.03 13.93
CA ASP A 47 15.51 2.17 14.25
C ASP A 47 15.16 0.69 14.38
N GLU A 48 13.88 0.33 14.28
CA GLU A 48 13.50 -1.08 14.26
C GLU A 48 13.93 -1.73 12.93
N PRO A 49 14.36 -3.00 12.98
CA PRO A 49 14.72 -3.69 11.75
C PRO A 49 13.50 -3.85 10.86
N GLY A 50 13.49 -3.13 9.73
CA GLY A 50 12.51 -3.31 8.69
C GLY A 50 12.97 -4.38 7.70
N PHE A 51 12.27 -4.48 6.57
CA PHE A 51 12.71 -5.35 5.49
C PHE A 51 14.02 -4.82 4.90
N SER A 52 14.92 -5.74 4.54
CA SER A 52 16.02 -5.43 3.64
C SER A 52 15.47 -5.24 2.22
N ILE A 53 16.29 -4.71 1.31
CA ILE A 53 15.88 -4.57 -0.10
C ILE A 53 15.46 -5.92 -0.69
N PRO A 54 16.24 -7.03 -0.53
CA PRO A 54 15.79 -8.34 -1.02
C PRO A 54 14.47 -8.81 -0.41
N GLN A 55 14.24 -8.57 0.87
CA GLN A 55 12.98 -8.94 1.54
C GLN A 55 11.80 -8.13 0.98
N GLU A 56 11.99 -6.83 0.75
CA GLU A 56 10.96 -5.99 0.15
C GLU A 56 10.65 -6.39 -1.28
N CYS A 57 11.69 -6.72 -2.07
CA CYS A 57 11.51 -7.26 -3.42
C CYS A 57 10.63 -8.51 -3.40
N GLN A 58 10.91 -9.44 -2.50
CA GLN A 58 10.15 -10.68 -2.39
C GLN A 58 8.71 -10.40 -1.95
N TYR A 59 8.53 -9.51 -0.99
CA TYR A 59 7.21 -9.10 -0.51
C TYR A 59 6.36 -8.53 -1.65
N LEU A 60 6.92 -7.60 -2.41
CA LEU A 60 6.20 -6.97 -3.53
C LEU A 60 5.90 -7.98 -4.64
N LYS A 61 6.82 -8.89 -4.92
CA LYS A 61 6.62 -9.94 -5.90
C LYS A 61 5.47 -10.87 -5.50
N GLU A 62 5.43 -11.30 -4.25
CA GLU A 62 4.36 -12.16 -3.74
C GLU A 62 3.01 -11.46 -3.81
N LYS A 63 2.95 -10.19 -3.43
CA LYS A 63 1.73 -9.39 -3.52
C LYS A 63 1.26 -9.24 -4.97
N ARG A 64 2.19 -8.97 -5.88
CA ARG A 64 1.88 -8.82 -7.31
C ARG A 64 1.28 -10.08 -7.90
N ASN A 65 1.75 -11.24 -7.47
CA ASN A 65 1.29 -12.53 -7.96
C ASN A 65 0.10 -13.10 -7.19
N SER A 66 -0.29 -12.50 -6.10
CA SER A 66 -1.42 -12.96 -5.28
C SER A 66 -2.75 -12.72 -5.98
N LYS A 67 -3.70 -13.64 -5.74
CA LYS A 67 -5.10 -13.49 -6.19
C LYS A 67 -5.99 -12.89 -5.12
N ARG A 68 -5.49 -12.74 -3.89
CA ARG A 68 -6.28 -12.29 -2.75
C ARG A 68 -5.68 -11.08 -2.04
N GLU A 69 -4.41 -10.81 -2.27
CA GLU A 69 -3.70 -9.70 -1.63
C GLU A 69 -3.19 -8.75 -2.69
N ILE A 70 -3.01 -7.49 -2.32
CA ILE A 70 -2.46 -6.47 -3.22
C ILE A 70 -1.66 -5.44 -2.41
N GLU A 71 -0.60 -4.93 -3.00
CA GLU A 71 0.10 -3.75 -2.53
C GLU A 71 0.18 -2.77 -3.69
N ILE A 72 -0.41 -1.59 -3.52
CA ILE A 72 -0.40 -0.55 -4.55
C ILE A 72 0.48 0.61 -4.12
N VAL A 73 1.07 1.27 -5.10
CA VAL A 73 1.86 2.48 -4.93
C VAL A 73 1.22 3.62 -5.72
N ALA A 74 1.26 4.82 -5.16
CA ALA A 74 0.86 6.04 -5.84
C ALA A 74 2.11 6.81 -6.22
N ILE A 75 2.28 7.10 -7.51
CA ILE A 75 3.47 7.74 -8.05
C ILE A 75 3.12 9.16 -8.50
N ILE A 76 3.83 10.14 -7.95
CA ILE A 76 3.76 11.55 -8.34
C ILE A 76 5.19 12.02 -8.59
N ASP A 77 5.44 12.62 -9.76
CA ASP A 77 6.78 13.10 -10.14
C ASP A 77 7.86 12.03 -9.96
N ARG A 78 7.55 10.79 -10.37
CA ARG A 78 8.46 9.62 -10.32
C ARG A 78 8.81 9.16 -8.91
N LYS A 79 8.12 9.66 -7.89
CA LYS A 79 8.34 9.29 -6.49
C LYS A 79 7.10 8.63 -5.90
N ILE A 80 7.30 7.77 -4.92
CA ILE A 80 6.19 7.20 -4.19
C ILE A 80 5.60 8.25 -3.26
N ALA A 81 4.34 8.61 -3.51
CA ALA A 81 3.57 9.53 -2.67
C ALA A 81 2.75 8.78 -1.62
N GLY A 82 2.40 7.54 -1.89
CA GLY A 82 1.62 6.72 -0.98
C GLY A 82 1.73 5.25 -1.30
N MET A 83 1.44 4.43 -0.31
CA MET A 83 1.34 2.98 -0.43
C MET A 83 0.12 2.51 0.33
N ALA A 84 -0.55 1.51 -0.19
CA ALA A 84 -1.69 0.89 0.48
C ALA A 84 -1.79 -0.58 0.07
N GLY A 85 -2.36 -1.39 0.95
CA GLY A 85 -2.50 -2.80 0.63
C GLY A 85 -3.43 -3.53 1.56
N ILE A 86 -3.74 -4.76 1.17
CA ILE A 86 -4.50 -5.69 1.98
C ILE A 86 -3.72 -6.99 2.14
N ASN A 87 -3.78 -7.55 3.36
CA ASN A 87 -3.16 -8.82 3.72
C ASN A 87 -4.20 -9.73 4.33
N THR A 88 -4.16 -11.02 4.01
CA THR A 88 -4.99 -12.00 4.67
C THR A 88 -4.58 -12.11 6.14
N VAL A 89 -5.56 -12.09 7.05
CA VAL A 89 -5.32 -12.28 8.47
C VAL A 89 -5.32 -13.77 8.78
N GLY A 90 -4.18 -14.26 9.28
CA GLY A 90 -4.04 -15.67 9.65
C GLY A 90 -3.97 -16.61 8.45
N SER A 91 -3.72 -17.90 8.73
CA SER A 91 -3.53 -18.93 7.73
C SER A 91 -4.60 -20.04 7.77
N THR A 92 -5.52 -19.98 8.75
CA THR A 92 -6.57 -20.98 8.90
C THR A 92 -7.82 -20.62 8.11
N GLU A 93 -8.65 -21.60 7.80
CA GLU A 93 -9.91 -21.35 7.11
C GLU A 93 -10.84 -20.40 7.86
N LYS A 94 -10.80 -20.44 9.19
CA LYS A 94 -11.63 -19.57 10.03
C LYS A 94 -11.28 -18.09 9.89
N THR A 95 -10.04 -17.76 9.54
CA THR A 95 -9.56 -16.38 9.49
C THR A 95 -9.29 -15.87 8.08
N ARG A 96 -9.20 -16.73 7.08
CA ARG A 96 -8.85 -16.30 5.72
C ARG A 96 -9.91 -15.45 5.02
N HIS A 97 -11.11 -15.32 5.60
CA HIS A 97 -12.15 -14.42 5.10
C HIS A 97 -11.98 -12.98 5.63
N ARG A 98 -10.97 -12.75 6.45
CA ARG A 98 -10.63 -11.44 7.03
C ARG A 98 -9.36 -10.94 6.37
N ALA A 99 -9.34 -9.65 6.09
CA ALA A 99 -8.15 -8.98 5.56
C ALA A 99 -7.81 -7.78 6.42
N GLU A 100 -6.53 -7.49 6.50
CA GLU A 100 -6.00 -6.30 7.16
C GLU A 100 -5.63 -5.28 6.09
N PHE A 101 -6.04 -4.03 6.30
CA PHE A 101 -5.78 -2.91 5.42
C PHE A 101 -4.76 -1.98 6.05
N GLY A 102 -3.77 -1.56 5.27
CA GLY A 102 -2.79 -0.56 5.68
C GLY A 102 -2.63 0.50 4.60
N ILE A 103 -2.35 1.73 5.03
CA ILE A 103 -2.12 2.85 4.13
C ILE A 103 -1.13 3.82 4.76
N SER A 104 -0.27 4.38 3.94
CA SER A 104 0.63 5.47 4.33
C SER A 104 0.75 6.46 3.19
N ILE A 105 0.66 7.76 3.51
CA ILE A 105 0.76 8.83 2.52
C ILE A 105 1.78 9.84 3.02
N ASP A 106 2.71 10.25 2.14
CA ASP A 106 3.63 11.33 2.41
C ASP A 106 2.82 12.59 2.78
N LYS A 107 3.13 13.19 3.91
CA LYS A 107 2.44 14.36 4.44
C LYS A 107 2.28 15.48 3.41
N LYS A 108 3.26 15.63 2.53
CA LYS A 108 3.24 16.60 1.44
C LYS A 108 1.99 16.50 0.57
N TYR A 109 1.38 15.31 0.49
CA TYR A 109 0.22 15.04 -0.36
C TYR A 109 -1.07 14.81 0.41
N TRP A 110 -1.10 15.15 1.71
CA TRP A 110 -2.33 15.05 2.50
C TRP A 110 -3.36 16.08 2.03
N GLY A 111 -4.63 15.72 2.17
CA GLY A 111 -5.73 16.62 1.85
C GLY A 111 -6.08 16.73 0.37
N LEU A 112 -5.46 15.94 -0.49
CA LEU A 112 -5.65 15.99 -1.94
C LEU A 112 -6.59 14.91 -2.49
N GLY A 113 -7.12 14.05 -1.62
CA GLY A 113 -8.03 12.97 -1.99
C GLY A 113 -7.32 11.65 -2.32
N LEU A 114 -6.00 11.58 -2.23
CA LEU A 114 -5.24 10.38 -2.56
C LEU A 114 -5.56 9.22 -1.62
N GLY A 115 -5.60 9.47 -0.31
CA GLY A 115 -5.89 8.44 0.68
C GLY A 115 -7.28 7.83 0.47
N TRP A 116 -8.26 8.66 0.19
CA TRP A 116 -9.61 8.21 -0.09
C TRP A 116 -9.66 7.31 -1.34
N LYS A 117 -8.99 7.73 -2.41
CA LYS A 117 -8.93 6.95 -3.65
C LYS A 117 -8.25 5.60 -3.42
N MET A 118 -7.10 5.57 -2.77
CA MET A 118 -6.37 4.31 -2.51
C MET A 118 -7.17 3.39 -1.60
N THR A 119 -7.88 3.93 -0.61
CA THR A 119 -8.75 3.15 0.26
C THR A 119 -9.86 2.50 -0.55
N LYS A 120 -10.49 3.22 -1.47
CA LYS A 120 -11.54 2.67 -2.35
C LYS A 120 -11.02 1.55 -3.23
N VAL A 121 -9.80 1.69 -3.75
CA VAL A 121 -9.16 0.63 -4.56
C VAL A 121 -8.99 -0.63 -3.73
N CYS A 122 -8.48 -0.50 -2.51
CA CYS A 122 -8.28 -1.66 -1.63
C CYS A 122 -9.60 -2.31 -1.22
N ILE A 123 -10.65 -1.53 -0.96
CA ILE A 123 -11.98 -2.06 -0.68
C ILE A 123 -12.50 -2.87 -1.88
N ALA A 124 -12.36 -2.34 -3.09
CA ALA A 124 -12.79 -3.03 -4.30
C ALA A 124 -12.03 -4.35 -4.50
N CYS A 125 -10.71 -4.35 -4.25
CA CYS A 125 -9.89 -5.55 -4.32
C CYS A 125 -10.30 -6.58 -3.26
N ALA A 126 -10.60 -6.13 -2.05
CA ALA A 126 -11.05 -7.01 -0.98
C ALA A 126 -12.38 -7.68 -1.33
N ARG A 127 -13.31 -6.93 -1.91
CA ARG A 127 -14.59 -7.48 -2.38
C ARG A 127 -14.38 -8.50 -3.50
N ALA A 128 -13.54 -8.19 -4.46
CA ALA A 128 -13.21 -9.09 -5.56
C ALA A 128 -12.57 -10.39 -5.07
N ALA A 129 -11.80 -10.33 -3.98
CA ALA A 129 -11.18 -11.49 -3.35
C ALA A 129 -12.09 -12.23 -2.38
N ASN A 130 -13.35 -11.78 -2.23
CA ASN A 130 -14.37 -12.39 -1.38
C ASN A 130 -14.04 -12.32 0.13
N TYR A 131 -13.31 -11.32 0.57
CA TYR A 131 -13.18 -11.06 2.00
C TYR A 131 -14.51 -10.58 2.57
N GLN A 132 -14.86 -11.10 3.73
CA GLN A 132 -16.08 -10.69 4.44
C GLN A 132 -15.82 -9.55 5.41
N GLN A 133 -14.57 -9.35 5.80
CA GLN A 133 -14.20 -8.36 6.80
C GLN A 133 -12.84 -7.73 6.43
N LEU A 134 -12.78 -6.41 6.51
CA LEU A 134 -11.55 -5.65 6.30
C LEU A 134 -11.23 -4.89 7.58
N GLU A 135 -10.03 -5.12 8.13
CA GLU A 135 -9.57 -4.53 9.40
C GLU A 135 -8.45 -3.53 9.16
N LEU A 136 -8.39 -2.54 10.01
CA LEU A 136 -7.27 -1.59 10.05
C LEU A 136 -6.20 -2.06 11.03
#